data_ca949c810d9b9778fafbfc5de15c2691
#
_entry.id   ca949c810d9b9778fafbfc5de15c2691
#
_cell.length_a   1.000
_cell.length_b   1.000
_cell.length_c   1.000
_cell.angle_alpha   90.00
_cell.angle_beta   90.00
_cell.angle_gamma   90.00
#
_symmetry.space_group_name_H-M   'P 1'
#
loop_
_entity.id
_entity.type
_entity.pdbx_description
1 polymer ?
#
loop_
_entity_poly.entity_id
_entity_poly.type
_entity_poly.pdbx_seq_one_letter_code
_entity_poly.pdbx_strand_id
1 'polypeptide(L)'
;MPKGCLVITVSGLAGSGTTTLCRNLARHYGFKHIYAGLIFRQMAKEMGMSLEEFQQYAELHPEIDREVDRRQVEAAKECNVVIEGRLAGWMVKEADLKIWLDAPIMERARRVARREGISVEEAFVQIAEREKGNRKRYLNLYGIDIDDKSIYDLIINTAHWDPDGVFAIVKAAIDHLYPDGDAGSGANPGNKKKEVG
;
A
#
# COMPACT_ATOMS: atom_id res chain seq x y z
N MET A 1 -3.55 18.36 -12.95
CA MET A 1 -3.39 17.85 -11.57
C MET A 1 -4.74 17.86 -10.90
N PRO A 2 -5.17 16.78 -10.23
CA PRO A 2 -6.45 16.77 -9.54
C PRO A 2 -6.53 17.95 -8.56
N LYS A 3 -7.59 18.73 -8.67
CA LYS A 3 -7.84 19.87 -7.76
C LYS A 3 -8.68 19.40 -6.57
N GLY A 4 -8.09 18.62 -5.71
CA GLY A 4 -8.77 18.12 -4.51
C GLY A 4 -7.81 17.43 -3.58
N CYS A 5 -8.27 17.14 -2.38
CA CYS A 5 -7.53 16.31 -1.43
C CYS A 5 -7.71 14.84 -1.85
N LEU A 6 -6.63 14.16 -2.20
CA LEU A 6 -6.65 12.76 -2.60
C LEU A 6 -5.83 11.90 -1.65
N VAL A 7 -6.44 10.80 -1.20
CA VAL A 7 -5.80 9.75 -0.42
C VAL A 7 -5.95 8.42 -1.15
N ILE A 8 -4.84 7.87 -1.62
CA ILE A 8 -4.81 6.62 -2.36
C ILE A 8 -4.08 5.57 -1.53
N THR A 9 -4.66 4.38 -1.39
CA THR A 9 -3.97 3.25 -0.80
C THR A 9 -3.60 2.22 -1.86
N VAL A 10 -2.39 1.70 -1.77
CA VAL A 10 -1.90 0.63 -2.63
C VAL A 10 -1.44 -0.52 -1.76
N SER A 11 -2.18 -1.61 -1.82
CA SER A 11 -1.91 -2.83 -1.08
C SER A 11 -1.49 -3.96 -2.03
N GLY A 12 -0.83 -4.97 -1.47
CA GLY A 12 -0.41 -6.15 -2.20
C GLY A 12 0.65 -6.94 -1.46
N LEU A 13 0.88 -8.15 -1.90
CA LEU A 13 1.88 -9.05 -1.32
C LEU A 13 3.29 -8.75 -1.89
N ALA A 14 4.33 -9.27 -1.23
CA ALA A 14 5.71 -9.05 -1.65
C ALA A 14 5.93 -9.44 -3.12
N GLY A 15 6.54 -8.55 -3.91
CA GLY A 15 6.80 -8.76 -5.33
C GLY A 15 5.63 -8.44 -6.27
N SER A 16 4.46 -7.96 -5.76
CA SER A 16 3.32 -7.57 -6.61
C SER A 16 3.51 -6.22 -7.35
N GLY A 17 4.51 -5.41 -6.99
CA GLY A 17 4.82 -4.14 -7.66
C GLY A 17 4.31 -2.88 -6.98
N THR A 18 3.80 -2.97 -5.75
CA THR A 18 3.25 -1.83 -4.98
C THR A 18 4.19 -0.63 -4.93
N THR A 19 5.44 -0.85 -4.56
CA THR A 19 6.43 0.23 -4.45
C THR A 19 6.69 0.95 -5.78
N THR A 20 6.73 0.21 -6.88
CA THR A 20 6.93 0.80 -8.22
C THR A 20 5.74 1.68 -8.60
N LEU A 21 4.53 1.18 -8.40
CA LEU A 21 3.31 1.95 -8.67
C LEU A 21 3.25 3.21 -7.79
N CYS A 22 3.46 3.07 -6.48
CA CYS A 22 3.41 4.21 -5.56
C CYS A 22 4.41 5.31 -5.91
N ARG A 23 5.64 4.93 -6.28
CA ARG A 23 6.65 5.90 -6.74
C ARG A 23 6.24 6.61 -8.03
N ASN A 24 5.66 5.87 -8.97
CA ASN A 24 5.20 6.46 -10.25
C ASN A 24 4.03 7.43 -10.02
N LEU A 25 3.06 7.06 -9.19
CA LEU A 25 1.94 7.92 -8.81
C LEU A 25 2.43 9.18 -8.07
N ALA A 26 3.27 9.00 -7.06
CA ALA A 26 3.83 10.12 -6.29
C ALA A 26 4.57 11.11 -7.18
N ARG A 27 5.40 10.61 -8.10
CA ARG A 27 6.15 11.45 -9.05
C ARG A 27 5.24 12.17 -10.05
N HIS A 28 4.22 11.48 -10.58
CA HIS A 28 3.34 12.03 -11.62
C HIS A 28 2.41 13.11 -11.08
N TYR A 29 1.79 12.85 -9.92
CA TYR A 29 0.80 13.74 -9.32
C TYR A 29 1.39 14.71 -8.28
N GLY A 30 2.67 14.58 -7.92
CA GLY A 30 3.28 15.35 -6.85
C GLY A 30 2.83 14.93 -5.46
N PHE A 31 2.38 13.67 -5.30
CA PHE A 31 1.89 13.16 -4.03
C PHE A 31 3.03 12.72 -3.12
N LYS A 32 2.79 12.79 -1.81
CA LYS A 32 3.69 12.23 -0.81
C LYS A 32 3.53 10.71 -0.78
N HIS A 33 4.63 9.97 -0.87
CA HIS A 33 4.63 8.52 -0.77
C HIS A 33 4.94 8.10 0.67
N ILE A 34 3.97 7.49 1.33
CA ILE A 34 4.06 7.01 2.72
C ILE A 34 4.09 5.48 2.70
N TYR A 35 5.05 4.90 3.40
CA TYR A 35 5.18 3.46 3.56
C TYR A 35 5.83 3.10 4.89
N ALA A 36 5.55 1.90 5.41
CA ALA A 36 6.02 1.46 6.73
C ALA A 36 7.54 1.64 6.92
N GLY A 37 8.36 1.32 5.92
CA GLY A 37 9.81 1.49 6.02
C GLY A 37 10.27 2.96 6.07
N LEU A 38 9.48 3.93 5.59
CA LEU A 38 9.76 5.36 5.78
C LEU A 38 9.52 5.73 7.24
N ILE A 39 8.36 5.35 7.77
CA ILE A 39 7.97 5.63 9.16
C ILE A 39 8.96 5.00 10.12
N PHE A 40 9.31 3.74 9.88
CA PHE A 40 10.27 2.99 10.71
C PHE A 40 11.63 3.70 10.80
N ARG A 41 12.15 4.23 9.68
CA ARG A 41 13.39 5.03 9.67
C ARG A 41 13.24 6.36 10.41
N GLN A 42 12.08 7.00 10.31
CA GLN A 42 11.80 8.23 11.05
C GLN A 42 11.79 7.96 12.57
N MET A 43 11.15 6.88 13.00
CA MET A 43 11.12 6.49 14.42
C MET A 43 12.51 6.14 14.95
N ALA A 44 13.33 5.41 14.19
CA ALA A 44 14.72 5.15 14.54
C ALA A 44 15.50 6.46 14.80
N LYS A 45 15.35 7.42 13.89
CA LYS A 45 15.98 8.74 14.02
C LYS A 45 15.47 9.52 15.24
N GLU A 46 14.17 9.50 15.51
CA GLU A 46 13.54 10.14 16.67
C GLU A 46 14.08 9.58 17.99
N MET A 47 14.39 8.27 18.01
CA MET A 47 14.98 7.60 19.18
C MET A 47 16.51 7.66 19.22
N GLY A 48 17.15 8.34 18.26
CA GLY A 48 18.62 8.44 18.20
C GLY A 48 19.34 7.12 17.92
N MET A 49 18.63 6.15 17.34
CA MET A 49 19.14 4.82 17.02
C MET A 49 19.50 4.69 15.54
N SER A 50 20.50 3.86 15.24
CA SER A 50 20.69 3.35 13.89
C SER A 50 19.50 2.48 13.47
N LEU A 51 19.34 2.25 12.17
CA LEU A 51 18.24 1.41 11.68
C LEU A 51 18.34 -0.04 12.21
N GLU A 52 19.57 -0.55 12.35
CA GLU A 52 19.83 -1.89 12.85
C GLU A 52 19.49 -2.02 14.34
N GLU A 53 19.95 -1.07 15.17
CA GLU A 53 19.59 -1.03 16.61
C GLU A 53 18.08 -0.92 16.79
N PHE A 54 17.42 -0.08 16.01
CA PHE A 54 15.96 0.09 16.09
C PHE A 54 15.21 -1.17 15.61
N GLN A 55 15.74 -1.90 14.65
CA GLN A 55 15.14 -3.17 14.22
C GLN A 55 15.21 -4.22 15.34
N GLN A 56 16.36 -4.35 16.00
CA GLN A 56 16.51 -5.25 17.16
C GLN A 56 15.59 -4.83 18.31
N TYR A 57 15.49 -3.53 18.57
CA TYR A 57 14.56 -2.98 19.56
C TYR A 57 13.11 -3.33 19.23
N ALA A 58 12.67 -3.15 17.99
CA ALA A 58 11.31 -3.42 17.53
C ALA A 58 10.92 -4.91 17.59
N GLU A 59 11.89 -5.83 17.49
CA GLU A 59 11.63 -7.28 17.63
C GLU A 59 11.17 -7.63 19.08
N LEU A 60 11.61 -6.86 20.06
CA LEU A 60 11.27 -7.03 21.48
C LEU A 60 10.08 -6.15 21.90
N HIS A 61 9.64 -5.23 21.03
CA HIS A 61 8.64 -4.21 21.31
C HIS A 61 7.50 -4.21 20.26
N PRO A 62 6.50 -5.13 20.39
CA PRO A 62 5.39 -5.23 19.43
C PRO A 62 4.56 -3.94 19.27
N GLU A 63 4.64 -3.02 20.25
CA GLU A 63 4.01 -1.70 20.16
C GLU A 63 4.58 -0.83 19.03
N ILE A 64 5.81 -1.07 18.59
CA ILE A 64 6.43 -0.36 17.47
C ILE A 64 5.67 -0.62 16.17
N ASP A 65 5.27 -1.86 15.89
CA ASP A 65 4.45 -2.19 14.72
C ASP A 65 3.11 -1.41 14.73
N ARG A 66 2.45 -1.36 15.90
CA ARG A 66 1.20 -0.60 16.06
C ARG A 66 1.41 0.89 15.85
N GLU A 67 2.52 1.43 16.32
CA GLU A 67 2.85 2.84 16.13
C GLU A 67 3.14 3.15 14.65
N VAL A 68 3.82 2.26 13.94
CA VAL A 68 4.01 2.38 12.48
C VAL A 68 2.66 2.43 11.76
N ASP A 69 1.76 1.50 12.08
CA ASP A 69 0.42 1.46 11.47
C ASP A 69 -0.39 2.72 11.83
N ARG A 70 -0.34 3.18 13.09
CA ARG A 70 -0.99 4.43 13.53
C ARG A 70 -0.47 5.63 12.74
N ARG A 71 0.84 5.75 12.56
CA ARG A 71 1.44 6.86 11.79
C ARG A 71 1.08 6.80 10.31
N GLN A 72 0.88 5.62 9.73
CA GLN A 72 0.36 5.49 8.37
C GLN A 72 -1.07 6.05 8.26
N VAL A 73 -1.93 5.72 9.22
CA VAL A 73 -3.31 6.24 9.28
C VAL A 73 -3.31 7.76 9.52
N GLU A 74 -2.43 8.25 10.38
CA GLU A 74 -2.32 9.70 10.62
C GLU A 74 -1.87 10.45 9.38
N ALA A 75 -0.91 9.89 8.64
CA ALA A 75 -0.45 10.48 7.38
C ALA A 75 -1.56 10.51 6.29
N ALA A 76 -2.57 9.66 6.40
CA ALA A 76 -3.74 9.70 5.52
C ALA A 76 -4.62 10.94 5.71
N LYS A 77 -4.48 11.65 6.83
CA LYS A 77 -5.17 12.94 7.05
C LYS A 77 -4.54 14.08 6.25
N GLU A 78 -3.31 13.88 5.77
CA GLU A 78 -2.69 14.80 4.84
C GLU A 78 -3.31 14.59 3.44
N CYS A 79 -3.50 15.68 2.71
CA CYS A 79 -3.97 15.60 1.33
C CYS A 79 -2.85 15.17 0.37
N ASN A 80 -3.25 14.58 -0.75
CA ASN A 80 -2.34 14.24 -1.85
C ASN A 80 -1.24 13.25 -1.41
N VAL A 81 -1.69 12.13 -0.86
CA VAL A 81 -0.82 11.06 -0.38
C VAL A 81 -1.13 9.72 -1.06
N VAL A 82 -0.08 8.96 -1.30
CA VAL A 82 -0.15 7.54 -1.67
C VAL A 82 0.42 6.73 -0.53
N ILE A 83 -0.39 5.88 0.07
CA ILE A 83 -0.03 5.04 1.22
C ILE A 83 0.18 3.61 0.75
N GLU A 84 1.41 3.13 0.91
CA GLU A 84 1.80 1.78 0.57
C GLU A 84 1.84 0.89 1.81
N GLY A 85 1.13 -0.23 1.78
CA GLY A 85 1.19 -1.21 2.86
C GLY A 85 0.26 -2.38 2.63
N ARG A 86 0.59 -3.56 3.18
CA ARG A 86 -0.28 -4.74 3.02
C ARG A 86 -1.67 -4.53 3.55
N LEU A 87 -1.81 -3.78 4.63
CA LEU A 87 -3.09 -3.43 5.25
C LEU A 87 -3.53 -1.99 4.98
N ALA A 88 -2.86 -1.25 4.09
CA ALA A 88 -3.17 0.16 3.87
C ALA A 88 -4.66 0.39 3.53
N GLY A 89 -5.24 -0.43 2.65
CA GLY A 89 -6.65 -0.35 2.30
C GLY A 89 -7.61 -0.66 3.47
N TRP A 90 -7.19 -1.50 4.42
CA TRP A 90 -7.97 -1.82 5.62
C TRP A 90 -7.84 -0.74 6.70
N MET A 91 -6.63 -0.22 6.90
CA MET A 91 -6.34 0.76 7.94
C MET A 91 -6.87 2.15 7.59
N VAL A 92 -6.75 2.55 6.33
CA VAL A 92 -7.20 3.86 5.84
C VAL A 92 -8.59 3.72 5.24
N LYS A 93 -9.58 3.72 6.12
CA LYS A 93 -10.99 3.48 5.74
C LYS A 93 -11.52 4.53 4.77
N GLU A 94 -11.13 5.77 4.95
CA GLU A 94 -11.61 6.95 4.19
C GLU A 94 -10.73 7.25 2.96
N ALA A 95 -9.94 6.28 2.49
CA ALA A 95 -9.19 6.46 1.24
C ALA A 95 -10.16 6.62 0.05
N ASP A 96 -9.83 7.56 -0.84
CA ASP A 96 -10.62 7.86 -2.04
C ASP A 96 -10.52 6.76 -3.10
N LEU A 97 -9.39 6.05 -3.13
CA LEU A 97 -9.15 4.92 -4.02
C LEU A 97 -8.30 3.86 -3.32
N LYS A 98 -8.85 2.67 -3.20
CA LYS A 98 -8.18 1.51 -2.61
C LYS A 98 -7.80 0.52 -3.70
N ILE A 99 -6.50 0.31 -3.86
CA ILE A 99 -5.93 -0.53 -4.92
C ILE A 99 -5.28 -1.77 -4.30
N TRP A 100 -5.57 -2.93 -4.88
CA TRP A 100 -4.84 -4.16 -4.61
C TRP A 100 -4.08 -4.60 -5.86
N LEU A 101 -2.76 -4.79 -5.70
CA LEU A 101 -1.93 -5.43 -6.73
C LEU A 101 -1.72 -6.90 -6.40
N ASP A 102 -2.08 -7.74 -7.35
CA ASP A 102 -1.88 -9.18 -7.27
C ASP A 102 -0.88 -9.68 -8.30
N ALA A 103 -0.30 -10.84 -8.07
CA ALA A 103 0.43 -11.63 -9.05
C ALA A 103 0.60 -13.07 -8.51
N PRO A 104 0.67 -14.09 -9.38
CA PRO A 104 0.99 -15.45 -8.97
C PRO A 104 2.30 -15.50 -8.18
N ILE A 105 2.34 -16.35 -7.14
CA ILE A 105 3.50 -16.42 -6.23
C ILE A 105 4.83 -16.65 -6.95
N MET A 106 4.84 -17.47 -8.00
CA MET A 106 6.05 -17.74 -8.78
C MET A 106 6.56 -16.50 -9.53
N GLU A 107 5.64 -15.65 -10.03
CA GLU A 107 6.01 -14.40 -10.67
C GLU A 107 6.58 -13.41 -9.64
N ARG A 108 5.95 -13.34 -8.47
CA ARG A 108 6.44 -12.53 -7.36
C ARG A 108 7.81 -12.99 -6.86
N ALA A 109 8.03 -14.32 -6.78
CA ALA A 109 9.31 -14.91 -6.41
C ALA A 109 10.42 -14.54 -7.42
N ARG A 110 10.15 -14.62 -8.73
CA ARG A 110 11.10 -14.17 -9.77
C ARG A 110 11.50 -12.70 -9.63
N ARG A 111 10.53 -11.84 -9.32
CA ARG A 111 10.78 -10.40 -9.13
C ARG A 111 11.61 -10.12 -7.88
N VAL A 112 11.32 -10.81 -6.78
CA VAL A 112 12.08 -10.70 -5.52
C VAL A 112 13.49 -11.25 -5.70
N ALA A 113 13.65 -12.44 -6.31
CA ALA A 113 14.93 -13.05 -6.60
C ALA A 113 15.86 -12.11 -7.39
N ARG A 114 15.32 -11.48 -8.46
CA ARG A 114 16.06 -10.50 -9.27
C ARG A 114 16.48 -9.27 -8.47
N ARG A 115 15.59 -8.78 -7.59
CA ARG A 115 15.85 -7.58 -6.77
C ARG A 115 16.90 -7.83 -5.69
N GLU A 116 16.88 -9.02 -5.09
CA GLU A 116 17.69 -9.35 -3.91
C GLU A 116 18.95 -10.17 -4.25
N GLY A 117 19.05 -10.61 -5.52
CA GLY A 117 20.23 -11.39 -5.97
C GLY A 117 20.28 -12.82 -5.41
N ILE A 118 19.12 -13.42 -5.13
CA ILE A 118 18.96 -14.78 -4.61
C ILE A 118 18.32 -15.72 -5.65
N SER A 119 18.26 -17.01 -5.38
CA SER A 119 17.54 -17.95 -6.24
C SER A 119 16.01 -17.76 -6.20
N VAL A 120 15.32 -18.21 -7.24
CA VAL A 120 13.85 -18.15 -7.28
C VAL A 120 13.22 -19.06 -6.23
N GLU A 121 13.83 -20.21 -5.99
CA GLU A 121 13.43 -21.18 -4.98
C GLU A 121 13.53 -20.59 -3.58
N GLU A 122 14.65 -19.93 -3.29
CA GLU A 122 14.87 -19.24 -2.01
C GLU A 122 13.86 -18.10 -1.81
N ALA A 123 13.66 -17.25 -2.83
CA ALA A 123 12.68 -16.18 -2.80
C ALA A 123 11.25 -16.72 -2.60
N PHE A 124 10.90 -17.85 -3.23
CA PHE A 124 9.60 -18.50 -3.05
C PHE A 124 9.38 -18.93 -1.60
N VAL A 125 10.35 -19.60 -1.00
CA VAL A 125 10.26 -20.05 0.40
C VAL A 125 10.11 -18.86 1.34
N GLN A 126 10.96 -17.83 1.19
CA GLN A 126 10.88 -16.62 2.02
C GLN A 126 9.53 -15.91 1.90
N ILE A 127 8.98 -15.78 0.68
CA ILE A 127 7.67 -15.16 0.46
C ILE A 127 6.57 -16.00 1.14
N ALA A 128 6.56 -17.32 0.93
CA ALA A 128 5.52 -18.19 1.45
C ALA A 128 5.48 -18.19 2.98
N GLU A 129 6.64 -18.27 3.63
CA GLU A 129 6.75 -18.21 5.09
C GLU A 129 6.30 -16.85 5.64
N ARG A 130 6.76 -15.76 5.03
CA ARG A 130 6.38 -14.40 5.41
C ARG A 130 4.88 -14.17 5.28
N GLU A 131 4.26 -14.66 4.22
CA GLU A 131 2.81 -14.53 4.00
C GLU A 131 2.02 -15.33 5.02
N LYS A 132 2.43 -16.57 5.33
CA LYS A 132 1.82 -17.38 6.37
C LYS A 132 1.87 -16.69 7.73
N GLY A 133 3.03 -16.14 8.10
CA GLY A 133 3.19 -15.39 9.34
C GLY A 133 2.31 -14.13 9.40
N ASN A 134 2.27 -13.37 8.31
CA ASN A 134 1.47 -12.16 8.21
C ASN A 134 -0.04 -12.44 8.30
N ARG A 135 -0.57 -13.46 7.61
CA ARG A 135 -1.99 -13.85 7.71
C ARG A 135 -2.39 -14.10 9.15
N LYS A 136 -1.61 -14.95 9.85
CA LYS A 136 -1.87 -15.24 11.26
C LYS A 136 -1.80 -13.98 12.14
N ARG A 137 -0.78 -13.14 11.92
CA ARG A 137 -0.58 -11.90 12.69
C ARG A 137 -1.73 -10.92 12.48
N TYR A 138 -2.15 -10.67 11.24
CA TYR A 138 -3.20 -9.70 10.93
C TYR A 138 -4.57 -10.14 11.44
N LEU A 139 -4.87 -11.44 11.31
CA LEU A 139 -6.09 -11.99 11.87
C LEU A 139 -6.12 -11.85 13.41
N ASN A 140 -5.02 -12.17 14.08
CA ASN A 140 -4.95 -12.13 15.54
C ASN A 140 -4.94 -10.70 16.11
N LEU A 141 -4.22 -9.76 15.47
CA LEU A 141 -4.07 -8.40 16.00
C LEU A 141 -5.23 -7.49 15.64
N TYR A 142 -5.82 -7.67 14.45
CA TYR A 142 -6.78 -6.72 13.87
C TYR A 142 -8.10 -7.37 13.45
N GLY A 143 -8.22 -8.71 13.50
CA GLY A 143 -9.37 -9.43 12.95
C GLY A 143 -9.48 -9.32 11.42
N ILE A 144 -8.38 -8.98 10.73
CA ILE A 144 -8.35 -8.76 9.29
C ILE A 144 -7.90 -10.01 8.57
N ASP A 145 -8.76 -10.53 7.69
CA ASP A 145 -8.37 -11.51 6.68
C ASP A 145 -7.81 -10.77 5.46
N ILE A 146 -6.49 -10.88 5.24
CA ILE A 146 -5.83 -10.22 4.11
C ILE A 146 -6.24 -10.80 2.75
N ASP A 147 -6.82 -11.99 2.72
CA ASP A 147 -7.31 -12.62 1.50
C ASP A 147 -8.72 -12.12 1.11
N ASP A 148 -9.42 -11.42 2.00
CA ASP A 148 -10.64 -10.68 1.66
C ASP A 148 -10.29 -9.40 0.88
N LYS A 149 -10.70 -9.38 -0.37
CA LYS A 149 -10.47 -8.27 -1.31
C LYS A 149 -11.70 -7.38 -1.50
N SER A 150 -12.77 -7.61 -0.77
CA SER A 150 -14.06 -6.91 -0.95
C SER A 150 -13.98 -5.39 -0.72
N ILE A 151 -12.97 -4.94 0.01
CA ILE A 151 -12.78 -3.52 0.33
C ILE A 151 -12.08 -2.71 -0.78
N TYR A 152 -11.50 -3.39 -1.78
CA TYR A 152 -10.70 -2.72 -2.82
C TYR A 152 -11.55 -2.31 -4.01
N ASP A 153 -11.37 -1.06 -4.45
CA ASP A 153 -12.07 -0.50 -5.61
C ASP A 153 -11.45 -1.00 -6.93
N LEU A 154 -10.15 -1.28 -6.92
CA LEU A 154 -9.40 -1.72 -8.09
C LEU A 154 -8.44 -2.85 -7.74
N ILE A 155 -8.59 -3.99 -8.41
CA ILE A 155 -7.71 -5.16 -8.27
C ILE A 155 -7.03 -5.43 -9.60
N ILE A 156 -5.68 -5.42 -9.62
CA ILE A 156 -4.91 -5.59 -10.85
C ILE A 156 -3.97 -6.79 -10.71
N ASN A 157 -4.11 -7.77 -11.61
CA ASN A 157 -3.11 -8.81 -11.77
C ASN A 157 -1.92 -8.28 -12.58
N THR A 158 -0.84 -7.97 -11.89
CA THR A 158 0.35 -7.35 -12.49
C THR A 158 1.23 -8.33 -13.27
N ALA A 159 0.87 -9.62 -13.35
CA ALA A 159 1.62 -10.59 -14.16
C ALA A 159 1.45 -10.34 -15.67
N HIS A 160 0.38 -9.65 -16.08
CA HIS A 160 0.05 -9.39 -17.48
C HIS A 160 0.50 -8.00 -17.97
N TRP A 161 1.04 -7.18 -17.08
CA TRP A 161 1.36 -5.79 -17.35
C TRP A 161 2.77 -5.45 -16.90
N ASP A 162 3.46 -4.67 -17.69
CA ASP A 162 4.68 -4.02 -17.24
C ASP A 162 4.35 -2.86 -16.26
N PRO A 163 5.34 -2.27 -15.60
CA PRO A 163 5.12 -1.19 -14.65
C PRO A 163 4.39 0.02 -15.25
N ASP A 164 4.61 0.33 -16.52
CA ASP A 164 3.98 1.47 -17.23
C ASP A 164 2.52 1.17 -17.55
N GLY A 165 2.20 -0.07 -17.92
CA GLY A 165 0.84 -0.54 -18.11
C GLY A 165 0.02 -0.51 -16.84
N VAL A 166 0.57 -0.98 -15.70
CA VAL A 166 -0.10 -0.88 -14.38
C VAL A 166 -0.34 0.59 -14.02
N PHE A 167 0.66 1.43 -14.22
CA PHE A 167 0.54 2.87 -13.98
C PHE A 167 -0.55 3.51 -14.85
N ALA A 168 -0.62 3.18 -16.15
CA ALA A 168 -1.61 3.73 -17.06
C ALA A 168 -3.04 3.36 -16.65
N ILE A 169 -3.28 2.10 -16.22
CA ILE A 169 -4.58 1.65 -15.74
C ILE A 169 -5.00 2.47 -14.50
N VAL A 170 -4.12 2.60 -13.53
CA VAL A 170 -4.41 3.32 -12.29
C VAL A 170 -4.57 4.82 -12.55
N LYS A 171 -3.73 5.38 -13.41
CA LYS A 171 -3.84 6.78 -13.85
C LYS A 171 -5.21 7.05 -14.45
N ALA A 172 -5.68 6.19 -15.36
CA ALA A 172 -7.00 6.35 -15.97
C ALA A 172 -8.13 6.32 -14.94
N ALA A 173 -8.04 5.46 -13.92
CA ALA A 173 -9.01 5.43 -12.82
C ALA A 173 -8.98 6.73 -12.00
N ILE A 174 -7.80 7.24 -11.66
CA ILE A 174 -7.64 8.49 -10.92
C ILE A 174 -8.18 9.67 -11.73
N ASP A 175 -7.80 9.79 -12.99
CA ASP A 175 -8.23 10.89 -13.85
C ASP A 175 -9.74 10.87 -14.11
N HIS A 176 -10.37 9.68 -14.11
CA HIS A 176 -11.82 9.54 -14.24
C HIS A 176 -12.56 9.97 -12.96
N LEU A 177 -12.04 9.59 -11.79
CA LEU A 177 -12.64 9.96 -10.50
C LEU A 177 -12.44 11.45 -10.18
N TYR A 178 -11.36 12.04 -10.70
CA TYR A 178 -10.96 13.42 -10.44
C TYR A 178 -10.56 14.13 -11.72
N PRO A 179 -11.52 14.39 -12.64
CA PRO A 179 -11.23 15.05 -13.89
C PRO A 179 -10.66 16.45 -13.67
N ASP A 180 -9.59 16.77 -14.41
CA ASP A 180 -9.03 18.12 -14.45
C ASP A 180 -10.08 19.10 -15.01
N GLY A 181 -10.72 19.88 -14.15
CA GLY A 181 -11.45 21.03 -14.65
C GLY A 181 -12.85 21.36 -14.13
N ASP A 182 -13.39 20.70 -13.13
CA ASP A 182 -14.64 21.19 -12.54
C ASP A 182 -14.35 22.14 -11.34
N ALA A 183 -14.07 23.40 -11.71
CA ALA A 183 -13.99 24.50 -10.77
C ALA A 183 -15.41 24.99 -10.48
N GLY A 184 -16.11 24.37 -9.52
CA GLY A 184 -17.27 25.04 -8.99
C GLY A 184 -18.58 24.29 -8.79
N SER A 185 -18.59 23.00 -8.44
CA SER A 185 -19.74 22.43 -7.78
C SER A 185 -19.30 21.40 -6.75
N GLY A 186 -19.40 21.79 -5.49
CA GLY A 186 -19.12 20.91 -4.35
C GLY A 186 -20.19 19.82 -4.24
N ALA A 187 -20.08 18.79 -5.06
CA ALA A 187 -20.82 17.55 -4.89
C ALA A 187 -19.85 16.40 -5.17
N ASN A 188 -19.35 15.79 -4.11
CA ASN A 188 -18.66 14.51 -4.17
C ASN A 188 -19.65 13.44 -4.70
N PRO A 189 -19.49 12.89 -5.92
CA PRO A 189 -20.43 11.90 -6.44
C PRO A 189 -20.25 10.50 -5.84
N GLY A 190 -19.28 10.31 -4.94
CA GLY A 190 -18.86 8.97 -4.49
C GLY A 190 -19.46 8.46 -3.18
N ASN A 191 -20.23 9.24 -2.41
CA ASN A 191 -20.78 8.77 -1.13
C ASN A 191 -22.25 8.33 -1.24
N LYS A 192 -22.57 7.48 -2.20
CA LYS A 192 -23.80 6.67 -2.11
C LYS A 192 -23.47 5.44 -1.26
N LYS A 193 -23.70 5.55 0.05
CA LYS A 193 -23.92 4.39 0.91
C LYS A 193 -24.89 3.46 0.20
N LYS A 194 -24.45 2.29 -0.20
CA LYS A 194 -25.36 1.20 -0.52
C LYS A 194 -26.01 0.80 0.79
N GLU A 195 -27.21 1.27 1.02
CA GLU A 195 -28.12 0.66 1.97
C GLU A 195 -28.40 -0.75 1.43
N VAL A 196 -27.92 -1.73 2.17
CA VAL A 196 -28.25 -3.14 1.96
C VAL A 196 -29.59 -3.34 2.65
N GLY A 197 -30.62 -3.52 1.82
CA GLY A 197 -31.90 -4.10 2.25
C GLY A 197 -31.80 -5.62 2.37
#